data_7979b043f7d07b304aa53ddbb813eac3
#
_entry.id   7979b043f7d07b304aa53ddbb813eac3
#
_cell.length_a   1.000
_cell.length_b   1.000
_cell.length_c   1.000
_cell.angle_alpha   90.00
_cell.angle_beta   90.00
_cell.angle_gamma   90.00
#
_symmetry.space_group_name_H-M   'P 1'
#
loop_
_entity.id
_entity.type
_entity.pdbx_description
1 polymer ?
#
loop_
_entity_poly.entity_id
_entity_poly.type
_entity_poly.pdbx_seq_one_letter_code
_entity_poly.pdbx_strand_id
1 'polypeptide(L)' 'IYSAGHEARVSQTVPDLKGKSLSEARTILKDRNLNIQVSGSGIVISQDPIAGTSVEEGTLIAVSMKPEIQDAH' A
#
# COMPACT_ATOMS: atom_id res chain seq x y z
N ILE A 1 -26.40 1.98 23.06
CA ILE A 1 -25.89 1.89 22.85
C ILE A 1 -25.24 1.67 22.47
N TYR A 2 -24.80 1.84 22.13
CA TYR A 2 -23.97 1.81 21.65
C TYR A 2 -23.23 1.48 21.37
N SER A 3 -22.79 1.49 21.01
CA SER A 3 -21.93 1.27 20.67
C SER A 3 -21.09 1.30 20.43
N ALA A 4 -20.73 1.50 20.42
CA ALA A 4 -19.92 1.71 20.20
C ALA A 4 -19.03 1.20 20.14
N GLY A 5 -18.65 1.09 19.92
CA GLY A 5 -17.77 0.82 19.81
C GLY A 5 -17.08 0.30 19.31
N HIS A 6 -17.07 0.36 18.84
CA HIS A 6 -16.50 0.02 18.27
C HIS A 6 -15.71 0.35 17.86
N GLU A 7 -15.24 0.50 17.68
CA GLU A 7 -14.57 0.73 17.39
C GLU A 7 -13.91 0.82 16.93
N ALA A 8 -13.94 0.74 16.93
CA ALA A 8 -13.11 1.60 16.56
C ALA A 8 -12.01 1.31 15.64
N ARG A 9 -12.28 0.86 14.54
CA ARG A 9 -11.31 0.69 13.57
C ARG A 9 -11.10 1.97 12.87
N VAL A 10 -9.85 2.34 12.70
CA VAL A 10 -9.51 3.54 11.96
C VAL A 10 -9.40 3.18 10.50
N SER A 11 -10.12 3.91 9.68
CA SER A 11 -10.03 3.69 8.24
C SER A 11 -8.89 4.50 7.68
N GLN A 12 -8.17 3.90 6.74
CA GLN A 12 -7.08 4.56 6.05
C GLN A 12 -7.36 4.53 4.58
N THR A 13 -6.91 5.55 3.89
CA THR A 13 -7.01 5.57 2.44
C THR A 13 -5.73 4.99 1.87
N VAL A 14 -5.87 4.07 0.93
CA VAL A 14 -4.72 3.46 0.30
C VAL A 14 -3.99 4.51 -0.52
N PRO A 15 -2.71 4.73 -0.25
CA PRO A 15 -1.96 5.74 -0.99
C PRO A 15 -1.57 5.24 -2.36
N ASP A 16 -1.21 6.20 -3.21
CA ASP A 16 -0.77 5.86 -4.56
C ASP A 16 0.70 5.47 -4.48
N LEU A 17 0.98 4.22 -4.73
CA LEU A 17 2.32 3.69 -4.64
C LEU A 17 2.98 3.48 -5.99
N LYS A 18 2.25 3.68 -7.08
CA LYS A 18 2.80 3.44 -8.39
C LYS A 18 4.02 4.32 -8.64
N GLY A 19 5.04 3.75 -9.19
CA GLY A 19 6.27 4.46 -9.50
C GLY A 19 7.21 4.64 -8.33
N LYS A 20 6.83 4.13 -7.16
CA LYS A 20 7.67 4.29 -5.98
C LYS A 20 8.53 3.06 -5.77
N SER A 21 9.65 3.25 -5.11
CA SER A 21 10.50 2.12 -4.77
C SER A 21 9.90 1.38 -3.58
N LEU A 22 10.42 0.19 -3.33
CA LEU A 22 9.97 -0.60 -2.19
C LEU A 22 10.14 0.15 -0.88
N SER A 23 11.27 0.78 -0.72
CA SER A 23 11.54 1.52 0.49
C SER A 23 10.52 2.61 0.72
N GLU A 24 10.21 3.36 -0.31
CA GLU A 24 9.22 4.43 -0.20
C GLU A 24 7.84 3.87 0.06
N ALA A 25 7.47 2.82 -0.67
CA ALA A 25 6.16 2.21 -0.49
C ALA A 25 5.99 1.70 0.94
N ARG A 26 7.01 1.04 1.45
CA ARG A 26 6.95 0.52 2.82
C ARG A 26 6.80 1.64 3.83
N THR A 27 7.54 2.71 3.67
CA THR A 27 7.48 3.84 4.58
C THR A 27 6.09 4.47 4.57
N ILE A 28 5.54 4.64 3.39
CA ILE A 28 4.23 5.25 3.26
C ILE A 28 3.17 4.37 3.93
N LEU A 29 3.23 3.06 3.69
CA LEU A 29 2.24 2.17 4.27
C LEU A 29 2.41 2.04 5.78
N LYS A 30 3.62 2.05 6.24
CA LYS A 30 3.88 1.98 7.65
C LYS A 30 3.30 3.20 8.36
N ASP A 31 3.43 4.36 7.74
CA ASP A 31 2.88 5.57 8.28
C ASP A 31 1.37 5.49 8.41
N ARG A 32 0.73 4.68 7.63
CA ARG A 32 -0.71 4.53 7.68
C ARG A 32 -1.14 3.28 8.42
N ASN A 33 -0.19 2.61 9.08
CA ASN A 33 -0.45 1.39 9.81
C ASN A 33 -1.02 0.29 8.93
N LEU A 34 -0.51 0.21 7.72
CA LEU A 34 -0.90 -0.82 6.77
C LEU A 34 0.27 -1.76 6.56
N ASN A 35 -0.03 -2.97 6.13
CA ASN A 35 0.99 -3.96 5.83
C ASN A 35 1.23 -4.00 4.34
N ILE A 36 2.39 -4.50 3.95
CA ILE A 36 2.72 -4.57 2.55
C ILE A 36 3.11 -5.99 2.18
N GLN A 37 2.64 -6.44 1.05
CA GLN A 37 3.08 -7.69 0.47
C GLN A 37 3.64 -7.39 -0.90
N VAL A 38 4.89 -7.73 -1.12
CA VAL A 38 5.60 -7.35 -2.31
C VAL A 38 5.75 -8.55 -3.23
N SER A 39 5.53 -8.33 -4.50
CA SER A 39 5.78 -9.31 -5.52
C SER A 39 6.73 -8.69 -6.52
N GLY A 40 7.90 -9.27 -6.69
CA GLY A 40 8.90 -8.73 -7.60
C GLY A 40 9.81 -7.74 -6.92
N SER A 41 10.49 -6.96 -7.70
CA SER A 41 11.40 -5.95 -7.17
C SER A 41 11.52 -4.82 -8.20
N GLY A 42 12.07 -3.71 -7.76
CA GLY A 42 12.24 -2.54 -8.60
C GLY A 42 11.30 -1.44 -8.19
N ILE A 43 10.36 -1.12 -9.05
CA ILE A 43 9.38 -0.08 -8.74
C ILE A 43 7.98 -0.67 -8.79
N VAL A 44 7.07 -0.04 -8.07
CA VAL A 44 5.69 -0.50 -8.03
C VAL A 44 5.02 -0.18 -9.36
N ILE A 45 4.47 -1.19 -9.98
CA ILE A 45 3.74 -1.01 -11.22
C ILE A 45 2.24 -1.16 -11.01
N SER A 46 1.82 -1.84 -9.96
CA SER A 46 0.41 -1.94 -9.64
C SER A 46 0.27 -2.25 -8.15
N GLN A 47 -0.90 -2.01 -7.64
CA GLN A 47 -1.19 -2.28 -6.24
C GLN A 47 -2.63 -2.71 -6.12
N ASP A 48 -2.91 -3.45 -5.06
CA ASP A 48 -4.25 -3.91 -4.76
C ASP A 48 -4.41 -3.94 -3.25
N PRO A 49 -5.31 -3.17 -2.67
CA PRO A 49 -6.31 -2.31 -3.32
C PRO A 49 -5.70 -1.11 -4.03
N ILE A 50 -6.47 -0.55 -4.94
CA ILE A 50 -6.00 0.60 -5.70
C ILE A 50 -5.99 1.84 -4.82
N ALA A 51 -5.26 2.84 -5.27
CA ALA A 51 -5.17 4.11 -4.55
C ALA A 51 -6.55 4.72 -4.36
N GLY A 52 -6.79 5.28 -3.20
CA GLY A 52 -8.07 5.90 -2.88
C GLY A 52 -9.07 4.97 -2.23
N THR A 53 -8.76 3.69 -2.14
CA THR A 53 -9.65 2.74 -1.48
C THR A 53 -9.56 2.91 0.03
N SER A 54 -10.70 2.87 0.70
CA SER A 54 -10.72 2.91 2.16
C SER A 54 -10.53 1.51 2.72
N VAL A 55 -9.59 1.36 3.62
CA VAL A 55 -9.32 0.07 4.25
C VAL A 55 -9.08 0.30 5.73
N GLU A 56 -9.12 -0.77 6.49
CA GLU A 56 -8.85 -0.68 7.92
C GLU A 56 -7.35 -0.80 8.16
N GLU A 57 -6.93 -0.27 9.29
CA GLU A 57 -5.55 -0.45 9.71
C GLU A 57 -5.21 -1.92 9.77
N GLY A 58 -4.01 -2.24 9.40
CA GLY A 58 -3.55 -3.63 9.38
C GLY A 58 -3.85 -4.35 8.10
N THR A 59 -4.59 -3.73 7.18
CA THR A 59 -4.90 -4.36 5.91
C THR A 59 -3.61 -4.57 5.10
N LEU A 60 -3.55 -5.71 4.44
CA LEU A 60 -2.41 -6.06 3.62
C LEU A 60 -2.59 -5.45 2.24
N ILE A 61 -1.64 -4.65 1.85
CA ILE A 61 -1.65 -4.01 0.54
C ILE A 61 -0.66 -4.77 -0.33
N ALA A 62 -1.17 -5.43 -1.35
CA ALA A 62 -0.32 -6.18 -2.26
C ALA A 62 0.20 -5.24 -3.34
N VAL A 63 1.48 -5.28 -3.59
CA VAL A 63 2.07 -4.49 -4.65
C VAL A 63 2.84 -5.40 -5.57
N SER A 64 2.76 -5.11 -6.85
CA SER A 64 3.55 -5.79 -7.86
C SER A 64 4.64 -4.84 -8.33
N MET A 65 5.84 -5.34 -8.41
CA MET A 65 6.98 -4.52 -8.79
C MET A 65 7.71 -5.16 -9.94
N LYS A 66 8.36 -4.33 -10.72
CA LYS A 66 9.24 -4.79 -11.78
C LYS A 66 10.48 -3.93 -11.78
N PRO A 67 11.61 -4.47 -12.22
CA PRO A 67 12.81 -3.65 -12.34
C PRO A 67 12.55 -2.50 -13.27
N GLU A 68 13.12 -1.36 -12.94
CA GLU A 68 13.02 -0.26 -13.84
C GLU A 68 13.92 -0.54 -15.01
N ILE A 69 13.35 -0.64 -16.21
CA ILE A 69 14.07 -0.99 -17.34
C ILE A 69 14.57 0.20 -17.99
N GLN A 70 15.78 0.26 -18.14
CA GLN A 70 16.24 1.26 -18.80
C GLN A 70 16.46 0.91 -20.04
N ASP A 71 16.18 0.51 -20.80
CA ASP A 71 16.27 0.17 -21.95
C ASP A 71 17.16 0.58 -22.64
N ALA A 72 17.66 0.47 -22.63
CA ALA A 72 18.49 0.93 -23.22
C ALA A 72 18.89 0.56 -24.31
N HIS A 73 18.80 0.50 -24.82
CA HIS A 73 19.22 0.36 -25.62
C HIS A 73 19.26 0.54 -26.19
#